data_69e56c5bcae2253bd466a6a83ddc79cc
#
_entry.id   69e56c5bcae2253bd466a6a83ddc79cc
#
_cell.length_a   1.000
_cell.length_b   1.000
_cell.length_c   1.000
_cell.angle_alpha   90.00
_cell.angle_beta   90.00
_cell.angle_gamma   90.00
#
_symmetry.space_group_name_H-M   'P 1'
#
loop_
_entity.id
_entity.type
_entity.pdbx_description
1 polymer ?
#
loop_
_entity_poly.entity_id
_entity_poly.type
_entity_poly.pdbx_seq_one_letter_code
_entity_poly.pdbx_strand_id
1 'polypeptide(L)'
;ETNDEIPNLGFSLSNKKILKTGFKFLYALNESMREMIEKWSKQDLIKDLEHIRDGTDEFIDERGKISNHELTEPINLIGLIDSKRGTMRANHYHPQQEQKCLFTKGQIIEIFQDLLNKNSPKITQVVNEGQMSIIKPNVAHTMVFTKDTTFLNLGRGDREHENYGITHTIKHNI
;
A
#
# COMPACT_ATOMS: atom_id res chain seq x y z
N GLU A 1 -2.67 -23.60 -28.36
CA GLU A 1 -1.39 -22.93 -28.10
C GLU A 1 -1.59 -21.47 -28.49
N THR A 2 -1.67 -20.60 -27.52
CA THR A 2 -1.66 -19.15 -27.76
C THR A 2 -0.19 -18.74 -27.69
N ASN A 3 0.33 -18.27 -28.80
CA ASN A 3 1.62 -17.61 -28.86
C ASN A 3 1.50 -16.21 -28.21
N ASP A 4 1.45 -16.17 -26.90
CA ASP A 4 1.52 -14.89 -26.20
C ASP A 4 2.99 -14.60 -25.90
N GLU A 5 3.60 -13.81 -26.76
CA GLU A 5 4.96 -13.26 -26.56
C GLU A 5 5.03 -12.18 -25.50
N ILE A 6 3.92 -11.83 -24.85
CA ILE A 6 3.85 -10.84 -23.79
C ILE A 6 3.70 -11.55 -22.46
N PRO A 7 4.54 -11.26 -21.45
CA PRO A 7 4.35 -11.81 -20.12
C PRO A 7 2.94 -11.48 -19.63
N ASN A 8 2.17 -12.50 -19.41
CA ASN A 8 0.76 -12.39 -19.07
C ASN A 8 0.57 -11.58 -17.80
N LEU A 9 0.04 -10.39 -17.93
CA LEU A 9 -0.50 -9.61 -16.83
C LEU A 9 -1.86 -10.13 -16.37
N GLY A 10 -2.36 -11.15 -16.97
CA GLY A 10 -3.57 -11.89 -16.64
C GLY A 10 -3.85 -12.92 -17.72
N PHE A 11 -4.07 -14.14 -17.35
CA PHE A 11 -4.51 -15.20 -18.26
C PHE A 11 -5.90 -15.65 -17.87
N SER A 12 -6.78 -15.82 -18.85
CA SER A 12 -8.03 -16.51 -18.63
C SER A 12 -7.84 -17.99 -18.95
N LEU A 13 -7.93 -18.83 -17.94
CA LEU A 13 -7.95 -20.28 -18.15
C LEU A 13 -9.34 -20.69 -18.63
N SER A 14 -9.41 -21.26 -19.82
CA SER A 14 -10.64 -21.90 -20.27
C SER A 14 -10.78 -23.28 -19.63
N ASN A 15 -11.78 -23.44 -18.77
CA ASN A 15 -12.12 -24.73 -18.16
C ASN A 15 -13.00 -25.61 -19.05
N LYS A 16 -13.29 -25.21 -20.30
CA LYS A 16 -14.18 -25.94 -21.22
C LYS A 16 -13.75 -27.38 -21.45
N LYS A 17 -12.46 -27.67 -21.53
CA LYS A 17 -11.95 -29.02 -21.74
C LYS A 17 -12.18 -29.89 -20.51
N ILE A 18 -11.89 -29.38 -19.31
CA ILE A 18 -12.04 -30.16 -18.07
C ILE A 18 -13.52 -30.43 -17.73
N LEU A 19 -14.40 -29.45 -17.99
CA LEU A 19 -15.84 -29.63 -17.79
C LEU A 19 -16.44 -30.69 -18.70
N LYS A 20 -15.86 -30.89 -19.91
CA LYS A 20 -16.28 -31.99 -20.82
C LYS A 20 -15.98 -33.36 -20.30
N THR A 21 -15.08 -33.52 -19.34
CA THR A 21 -14.76 -34.81 -18.69
C THR A 21 -15.73 -35.17 -17.55
N GLY A 22 -16.73 -34.33 -17.28
CA GLY A 22 -17.65 -34.52 -16.14
C GLY A 22 -17.09 -33.96 -14.82
N PHE A 23 -15.92 -33.34 -14.85
CA PHE A 23 -15.35 -32.72 -13.64
C PHE A 23 -16.24 -31.56 -13.15
N LYS A 24 -16.50 -31.56 -11.86
CA LYS A 24 -17.25 -30.47 -11.18
C LYS A 24 -16.31 -29.75 -10.23
N PHE A 25 -16.27 -28.43 -10.34
CA PHE A 25 -15.61 -27.62 -9.33
C PHE A 25 -16.45 -27.63 -8.05
N LEU A 26 -15.81 -27.90 -6.92
CA LEU A 26 -16.47 -27.85 -5.60
C LEU A 26 -16.84 -26.42 -5.19
N TYR A 27 -16.07 -25.44 -5.66
CA TYR A 27 -16.28 -24.02 -5.37
C TYR A 27 -16.23 -23.20 -6.66
N ALA A 28 -17.03 -22.16 -6.71
CA ALA A 28 -16.90 -21.16 -7.75
C ALA A 28 -15.64 -20.29 -7.49
N LEU A 29 -15.01 -19.79 -8.56
CA LEU A 29 -13.79 -18.97 -8.45
C LEU A 29 -13.97 -17.78 -7.51
N ASN A 30 -15.11 -17.11 -7.57
CA ASN A 30 -15.44 -15.98 -6.71
C ASN A 30 -15.55 -16.37 -5.22
N GLU A 31 -16.05 -17.56 -4.91
CA GLU A 31 -16.11 -18.10 -3.54
C GLU A 31 -14.73 -18.43 -3.01
N SER A 32 -13.91 -19.09 -3.82
CA SER A 32 -12.52 -19.39 -3.47
C SER A 32 -11.68 -18.14 -3.28
N MET A 33 -11.87 -17.13 -4.13
CA MET A 33 -11.20 -15.82 -3.98
C MET A 33 -11.67 -15.09 -2.73
N ARG A 34 -12.98 -15.14 -2.43
CA ARG A 34 -13.51 -14.53 -1.20
C ARG A 34 -12.94 -15.20 0.04
N GLU A 35 -12.94 -16.54 0.07
CA GLU A 35 -12.35 -17.30 1.17
C GLU A 35 -10.84 -17.00 1.34
N MET A 36 -10.11 -16.89 0.24
CA MET A 36 -8.69 -16.50 0.25
C MET A 36 -8.50 -15.11 0.82
N ILE A 37 -9.29 -14.14 0.36
CA ILE A 37 -9.24 -12.75 0.86
C ILE A 37 -9.60 -12.73 2.35
N GLU A 38 -10.64 -13.44 2.77
CA GLU A 38 -11.04 -13.50 4.18
C GLU A 38 -9.99 -14.18 5.08
N LYS A 39 -9.36 -15.24 4.60
CA LYS A 39 -8.29 -15.91 5.33
C LYS A 39 -7.02 -15.08 5.40
N TRP A 40 -6.69 -14.38 4.33
CA TRP A 40 -5.48 -13.54 4.28
C TRP A 40 -5.66 -12.20 4.98
N SER A 41 -6.87 -11.63 4.96
CA SER A 41 -7.17 -10.41 5.73
C SER A 41 -7.29 -10.65 7.23
N LYS A 42 -7.54 -11.89 7.66
CA LYS A 42 -7.58 -12.28 9.08
C LYS A 42 -6.24 -12.67 9.67
N GLN A 43 -5.15 -12.62 8.91
CA GLN A 43 -3.83 -12.85 9.50
C GLN A 43 -3.51 -11.69 10.44
N ASP A 44 -3.47 -11.98 11.72
CA ASP A 44 -3.14 -11.07 12.84
C ASP A 44 -1.74 -10.42 12.74
N LEU A 45 -0.98 -10.77 11.70
CA LEU A 45 0.32 -10.18 11.36
C LEU A 45 0.27 -8.68 11.05
N ILE A 46 -0.93 -8.11 10.83
CA ILE A 46 -1.10 -6.70 10.47
C ILE A 46 -1.47 -5.84 11.70
N LYS A 47 -1.91 -6.43 12.80
CA LYS A 47 -2.39 -5.67 13.97
C LYS A 47 -1.34 -4.76 14.61
N ASP A 48 -0.07 -5.10 14.50
CA ASP A 48 1.02 -4.29 15.05
C ASP A 48 1.58 -3.25 14.07
N LEU A 49 1.19 -3.34 12.80
CA LEU A 49 1.51 -2.37 11.76
C LEU A 49 0.23 -1.59 11.47
N GLU A 50 -0.13 -0.63 12.30
CA GLU A 50 -1.16 0.38 11.98
C GLU A 50 -0.69 1.18 10.76
N HIS A 51 -0.90 0.59 9.59
CA HIS A 51 -0.28 1.06 8.37
C HIS A 51 -1.15 2.07 7.64
N ILE A 52 -2.47 1.89 7.70
CA ILE A 52 -3.43 2.84 7.14
C ILE A 52 -4.39 3.28 8.23
N ARG A 53 -4.56 4.58 8.35
CA ARG A 53 -5.55 5.20 9.24
C ARG A 53 -6.51 6.04 8.44
N ASP A 54 -7.78 5.85 8.72
CA ASP A 54 -8.82 6.81 8.34
C ASP A 54 -8.73 8.05 9.25
N GLY A 55 -9.26 9.16 8.76
CA GLY A 55 -9.44 10.34 9.61
C GLY A 55 -10.42 10.03 10.76
N THR A 56 -10.14 10.59 11.93
CA THR A 56 -11.01 10.54 13.09
C THR A 56 -11.83 11.82 13.21
N ASP A 57 -12.85 11.80 14.07
CA ASP A 57 -13.70 12.96 14.40
C ASP A 57 -14.22 13.68 13.15
N GLU A 58 -14.82 12.92 12.24
CA GLU A 58 -15.43 13.47 11.05
C GLU A 58 -16.61 14.38 11.41
N PHE A 59 -16.50 15.63 11.00
CA PHE A 59 -17.62 16.57 11.05
C PHE A 59 -18.09 16.87 9.63
N ILE A 60 -19.37 16.72 9.38
CA ILE A 60 -20.00 16.92 8.06
C ILE A 60 -21.14 17.91 8.22
N ASP A 61 -21.14 18.98 7.42
CA ASP A 61 -22.23 19.95 7.29
C ASP A 61 -22.42 20.36 5.82
N GLU A 62 -23.27 21.38 5.56
CA GLU A 62 -23.54 21.87 4.21
C GLU A 62 -22.29 22.47 3.51
N ARG A 63 -21.24 22.78 4.25
CA ARG A 63 -19.96 23.31 3.71
C ARG A 63 -19.00 22.20 3.32
N GLY A 64 -19.21 20.95 3.79
CA GLY A 64 -18.35 19.81 3.49
C GLY A 64 -17.97 19.01 4.72
N LYS A 65 -16.76 18.44 4.68
CA LYS A 65 -16.25 17.47 5.66
C LYS A 65 -14.94 17.96 6.28
N ILE A 66 -14.81 17.77 7.59
CA ILE A 66 -13.56 17.91 8.33
C ILE A 66 -13.16 16.51 8.81
N SER A 67 -11.93 16.13 8.52
CA SER A 67 -11.33 14.87 9.04
C SER A 67 -10.03 15.20 9.75
N ASN A 68 -9.85 14.69 10.96
CA ASN A 68 -8.65 14.89 11.76
C ASN A 68 -7.73 13.67 11.66
N HIS A 69 -6.43 13.92 11.61
CA HIS A 69 -5.41 12.88 11.63
C HIS A 69 -4.44 13.16 12.78
N GLU A 70 -4.41 12.27 13.76
CA GLU A 70 -3.47 12.38 14.86
C GLU A 70 -2.05 12.03 14.42
N LEU A 71 -1.09 12.82 14.88
CA LEU A 71 0.33 12.58 14.69
C LEU A 71 0.97 12.24 16.03
N THR A 72 1.67 11.11 16.08
CA THR A 72 2.35 10.64 17.28
C THR A 72 3.65 11.39 17.58
N GLU A 73 4.21 12.06 16.57
CA GLU A 73 5.44 12.81 16.67
C GLU A 73 5.28 14.21 16.06
N PRO A 74 6.02 15.22 16.58
CA PRO A 74 6.08 16.52 15.93
C PRO A 74 6.63 16.40 14.51
N ILE A 75 6.02 17.15 13.59
CA ILE A 75 6.52 17.33 12.23
C ILE A 75 7.08 18.75 12.06
N ASN A 76 8.14 18.89 11.28
CA ASN A 76 8.71 20.19 10.90
C ASN A 76 8.94 20.30 9.40
N LEU A 77 8.52 19.30 8.63
CA LEU A 77 8.62 19.26 7.18
C LEU A 77 7.33 18.68 6.58
N ILE A 78 6.76 19.42 5.63
CA ILE A 78 5.64 18.95 4.81
C ILE A 78 6.11 18.95 3.36
N GLY A 79 6.06 17.78 2.70
CA GLY A 79 6.28 17.65 1.28
C GLY A 79 4.95 17.48 0.56
N LEU A 80 4.62 18.38 -0.38
CA LEU A 80 3.52 18.18 -1.31
C LEU A 80 4.04 17.39 -2.52
N ILE A 81 3.46 16.26 -2.80
CA ILE A 81 3.93 15.34 -3.84
C ILE A 81 2.80 15.01 -4.79
N ASP A 82 3.02 15.28 -6.08
CA ASP A 82 2.15 14.85 -7.17
C ASP A 82 2.78 13.66 -7.90
N SER A 83 1.96 12.69 -8.24
CA SER A 83 2.39 11.50 -8.95
C SER A 83 1.35 11.09 -9.98
N LYS A 84 1.81 10.74 -11.17
CA LYS A 84 0.93 10.33 -12.26
C LYS A 84 0.57 8.86 -12.16
N ARG A 85 -0.63 8.53 -12.59
CA ARG A 85 -1.06 7.14 -12.75
C ARG A 85 -0.02 6.31 -13.51
N GLY A 86 0.21 5.09 -13.07
CA GLY A 86 1.14 4.14 -13.67
C GLY A 86 2.60 4.35 -13.28
N THR A 87 2.91 5.34 -12.45
CA THR A 87 4.27 5.52 -11.92
C THR A 87 4.44 4.84 -10.57
N MET A 88 5.68 4.70 -10.14
CA MET A 88 6.08 4.14 -8.85
C MET A 88 7.00 5.10 -8.11
N ARG A 89 6.91 5.08 -6.78
CA ARG A 89 7.85 5.76 -5.87
C ARG A 89 8.26 4.83 -4.74
N ALA A 90 9.16 5.32 -3.90
CA ALA A 90 9.77 4.62 -2.79
C ALA A 90 10.77 3.56 -3.25
N ASN A 91 10.52 2.26 -3.17
CA ASN A 91 11.51 1.19 -3.34
C ASN A 91 12.70 1.34 -2.36
N HIS A 92 12.38 1.63 -1.11
CA HIS A 92 13.35 1.85 -0.06
C HIS A 92 12.75 1.59 1.32
N TYR A 93 13.56 1.71 2.34
CA TYR A 93 13.13 1.81 3.73
C TYR A 93 13.88 2.92 4.45
N HIS A 94 13.34 3.35 5.57
CA HIS A 94 13.96 4.31 6.47
C HIS A 94 14.44 3.59 7.72
N PRO A 95 15.72 3.61 8.07
CA PRO A 95 16.21 2.94 9.28
C PRO A 95 15.71 3.55 10.58
N GLN A 96 15.43 4.85 10.59
CA GLN A 96 15.15 5.61 11.81
C GLN A 96 13.82 6.37 11.77
N GLN A 97 13.34 6.76 10.60
CA GLN A 97 12.15 7.58 10.46
C GLN A 97 10.88 6.74 10.31
N GLU A 98 9.83 7.14 11.00
CA GLU A 98 8.46 6.78 10.64
C GLU A 98 7.98 7.75 9.54
N GLN A 99 7.64 7.23 8.37
CA GLN A 99 7.10 8.01 7.27
C GLN A 99 5.58 8.06 7.36
N LYS A 100 5.01 9.25 7.25
CA LYS A 100 3.57 9.48 7.22
C LYS A 100 3.18 10.16 5.92
N CYS A 101 2.25 9.56 5.18
CA CYS A 101 1.74 10.08 3.91
C CYS A 101 0.23 10.23 3.96
N LEU A 102 -0.28 11.48 3.99
CA LEU A 102 -1.71 11.76 3.91
C LEU A 102 -2.11 11.95 2.45
N PHE A 103 -2.96 11.08 1.94
CA PHE A 103 -3.43 11.11 0.56
C PHE A 103 -4.62 12.06 0.42
N THR A 104 -4.39 13.22 -0.18
CA THR A 104 -5.42 14.26 -0.36
C THR A 104 -6.21 14.09 -1.65
N LYS A 105 -5.70 13.27 -2.59
CA LYS A 105 -6.37 12.95 -3.85
C LYS A 105 -5.81 11.65 -4.42
N GLY A 106 -6.66 10.85 -5.05
CA GLY A 106 -6.26 9.70 -5.85
C GLY A 106 -6.28 8.37 -5.12
N GLN A 107 -5.41 7.45 -5.52
CA GLN A 107 -5.35 6.08 -4.99
C GLN A 107 -4.02 5.45 -5.34
N ILE A 108 -3.48 4.67 -4.43
CA ILE A 108 -2.28 3.85 -4.64
C ILE A 108 -2.52 2.40 -4.24
N ILE A 109 -1.68 1.52 -4.76
CA ILE A 109 -1.37 0.23 -4.16
C ILE A 109 -0.03 0.40 -3.45
N GLU A 110 -0.01 0.10 -2.17
CA GLU A 110 1.20 0.08 -1.37
C GLU A 110 1.61 -1.35 -1.09
N ILE A 111 2.88 -1.64 -1.34
CA ILE A 111 3.50 -2.94 -1.05
C ILE A 111 4.56 -2.69 0.00
N PHE A 112 4.56 -3.47 1.06
CA PHE A 112 5.52 -3.31 2.14
C PHE A 112 5.94 -4.64 2.77
N GLN A 113 7.10 -4.63 3.41
CA GLN A 113 7.68 -5.78 4.11
C GLN A 113 8.47 -5.32 5.32
N ASP A 114 8.21 -5.91 6.48
CA ASP A 114 9.00 -5.70 7.69
C ASP A 114 10.37 -6.39 7.54
N LEU A 115 11.46 -5.62 7.57
CA LEU A 115 12.82 -6.14 7.43
C LEU A 115 13.42 -6.63 8.75
N LEU A 116 12.81 -6.32 9.88
CA LEU A 116 13.24 -6.84 11.18
C LEU A 116 12.85 -8.30 11.37
N ASN A 117 11.82 -8.74 10.68
CA ASN A 117 11.39 -10.13 10.67
C ASN A 117 11.78 -10.82 9.34
N LYS A 118 12.78 -11.70 9.38
CA LYS A 118 13.26 -12.41 8.18
C LYS A 118 12.18 -13.22 7.45
N ASN A 119 11.12 -13.61 8.14
CA ASN A 119 10.00 -14.37 7.58
C ASN A 119 8.79 -13.49 7.27
N SER A 120 8.92 -12.18 7.36
CA SER A 120 7.82 -11.27 7.06
C SER A 120 7.37 -11.42 5.60
N PRO A 121 6.09 -11.67 5.36
CA PRO A 121 5.55 -11.68 4.01
C PRO A 121 5.56 -10.25 3.44
N LYS A 122 5.51 -10.15 2.12
CA LYS A 122 5.14 -8.91 1.46
C LYS A 122 3.63 -8.72 1.60
N ILE A 123 3.23 -7.55 2.04
CA ILE A 123 1.83 -7.19 2.22
C ILE A 123 1.47 -6.15 1.17
N THR A 124 0.32 -6.30 0.56
CA THR A 124 -0.20 -5.38 -0.45
C THR A 124 -1.52 -4.83 0.02
N GLN A 125 -1.68 -3.52 -0.03
CA GLN A 125 -2.92 -2.85 0.35
C GLN A 125 -3.22 -1.67 -0.55
N VAL A 126 -4.49 -1.27 -0.60
CA VAL A 126 -4.95 -0.09 -1.31
C VAL A 126 -5.08 1.06 -0.32
N VAL A 127 -4.48 2.19 -0.65
CA VAL A 127 -4.63 3.45 0.11
C VAL A 127 -5.43 4.42 -0.75
N ASN A 128 -6.49 4.95 -0.16
CA ASN A 128 -7.44 5.84 -0.82
C ASN A 128 -7.25 7.30 -0.37
N GLU A 129 -7.88 8.18 -1.10
CA GLU A 129 -8.06 9.59 -0.70
C GLU A 129 -8.66 9.68 0.70
N GLY A 130 -8.16 10.60 1.52
CA GLY A 130 -8.55 10.79 2.91
C GLY A 130 -7.86 9.86 3.90
N GLN A 131 -7.09 8.88 3.45
CA GLN A 131 -6.35 7.97 4.32
C GLN A 131 -4.90 8.41 4.52
N MET A 132 -4.35 8.07 5.67
CA MET A 132 -2.94 8.27 5.97
C MET A 132 -2.22 6.92 6.05
N SER A 133 -1.19 6.74 5.23
CA SER A 133 -0.26 5.62 5.35
C SER A 133 0.84 5.97 6.34
N ILE A 134 1.11 5.07 7.27
CA ILE A 134 2.15 5.20 8.30
C ILE A 134 3.11 4.03 8.16
N ILE A 135 4.35 4.33 7.80
CA ILE A 135 5.38 3.34 7.54
C ILE A 135 6.44 3.43 8.64
N LYS A 136 6.53 2.39 9.46
CA LYS A 136 7.47 2.32 10.56
C LYS A 136 8.93 2.23 10.07
N PRO A 137 9.92 2.58 10.91
CA PRO A 137 11.32 2.32 10.60
C PRO A 137 11.57 0.85 10.24
N ASN A 138 12.49 0.61 9.31
CA ASN A 138 12.85 -0.71 8.79
C ASN A 138 11.72 -1.48 8.06
N VAL A 139 10.67 -0.79 7.65
CA VAL A 139 9.67 -1.33 6.74
C VAL A 139 10.00 -0.89 5.32
N ALA A 140 10.40 -1.84 4.46
CA ALA A 140 10.56 -1.59 3.04
C ALA A 140 9.22 -1.38 2.39
N HIS A 141 9.11 -0.41 1.49
CA HIS A 141 7.84 -0.08 0.87
C HIS A 141 7.99 0.40 -0.57
N THR A 142 6.92 0.20 -1.34
CA THR A 142 6.75 0.66 -2.71
C THR A 142 5.34 1.17 -2.89
N MET A 143 5.20 2.32 -3.56
CA MET A 143 3.93 2.95 -3.88
C MET A 143 3.70 2.88 -5.38
N VAL A 144 2.64 2.21 -5.82
CA VAL A 144 2.21 2.14 -7.23
C VAL A 144 0.96 3.00 -7.38
N PHE A 145 1.02 4.02 -8.22
CA PHE A 145 -0.07 4.99 -8.39
C PHE A 145 -1.10 4.47 -9.39
N THR A 146 -2.29 4.10 -8.91
CA THR A 146 -3.40 3.60 -9.75
C THR A 146 -4.25 4.72 -10.36
N LYS A 147 -4.16 5.92 -9.77
CA LYS A 147 -4.75 7.17 -10.25
C LYS A 147 -3.72 8.30 -10.16
N ASP A 148 -3.97 9.42 -10.82
CA ASP A 148 -3.25 10.65 -10.54
C ASP A 148 -3.48 11.01 -9.08
N THR A 149 -2.40 11.14 -8.33
CA THR A 149 -2.44 11.17 -6.87
C THR A 149 -1.64 12.35 -6.34
N THR A 150 -2.24 13.05 -5.38
CA THR A 150 -1.58 14.10 -4.59
C THR A 150 -1.56 13.67 -3.12
N PHE A 151 -0.42 13.77 -2.48
CA PHE A 151 -0.29 13.45 -1.06
C PHE A 151 0.71 14.35 -0.34
N LEU A 152 0.51 14.48 0.96
CA LEU A 152 1.42 15.17 1.87
C LEU A 152 2.34 14.13 2.52
N ASN A 153 3.64 14.30 2.34
CA ASN A 153 4.64 13.59 3.14
C ASN A 153 4.93 14.43 4.39
N LEU A 154 4.57 13.90 5.54
CA LEU A 154 4.69 14.55 6.84
C LEU A 154 5.96 14.00 7.51
N GLY A 155 6.99 14.82 7.58
CA GLY A 155 8.32 14.40 7.99
C GLY A 155 8.85 15.15 9.19
N ARG A 156 9.88 14.57 9.77
CA ARG A 156 10.73 15.19 10.79
C ARG A 156 12.17 15.22 10.28
N GLY A 157 12.85 16.35 10.41
CA GLY A 157 14.22 16.50 9.93
C GLY A 157 14.29 17.21 8.57
N ASP A 158 15.41 17.11 7.90
CA ASP A 158 15.66 17.65 6.57
C ASP A 158 15.45 16.58 5.47
N ARG A 159 15.47 17.04 4.22
CA ARG A 159 15.33 16.15 3.05
C ARG A 159 16.65 15.61 2.51
N GLU A 160 17.74 15.83 3.18
CA GLU A 160 19.02 15.33 2.74
C GLU A 160 19.11 13.80 2.92
N HIS A 161 18.53 13.09 1.97
CA HIS A 161 18.47 11.62 1.98
C HIS A 161 19.86 10.96 1.92
N GLU A 162 20.89 11.69 1.51
CA GLU A 162 22.26 11.20 1.40
C GLU A 162 23.03 11.29 2.72
N ASN A 163 22.58 12.12 3.64
CA ASN A 163 23.16 12.21 4.97
C ASN A 163 22.48 11.19 5.89
N TYR A 164 23.26 10.50 6.70
CA TYR A 164 22.81 9.47 7.66
C TYR A 164 21.92 10.05 8.79
N GLY A 165 21.11 11.06 8.49
CA GLY A 165 20.13 11.65 9.39
C GLY A 165 18.84 10.84 9.50
N ILE A 166 17.86 11.39 10.21
CA ILE A 166 16.54 10.76 10.47
C ILE A 166 15.83 10.40 9.17
N THR A 167 15.97 11.20 8.12
CA THR A 167 15.32 10.99 6.81
C THR A 167 16.09 10.04 5.88
N HIS A 168 17.20 9.48 6.34
CA HIS A 168 18.02 8.56 5.53
C HIS A 168 17.19 7.41 4.96
N THR A 169 17.39 7.13 3.68
CA THR A 169 16.73 6.03 2.97
C THR A 169 17.76 5.02 2.47
N ILE A 170 17.41 3.75 2.56
CA ILE A 170 18.21 2.67 1.98
C ILE A 170 17.39 2.01 0.89
N LYS A 171 17.93 1.97 -0.33
CA LYS A 171 17.27 1.36 -1.48
C LYS A 171 17.00 -0.12 -1.21
N HIS A 172 15.78 -0.53 -1.42
CA HIS A 172 15.33 -1.91 -1.27
C HIS A 172 14.20 -2.18 -2.25
N ASN A 173 14.43 -3.05 -3.21
CA ASN A 173 13.41 -3.42 -4.18
C ASN A 173 12.54 -4.52 -3.57
N ILE A 174 11.26 -4.23 -3.47
CA ILE A 174 10.26 -5.20 -3.01
C ILE A 174 9.68 -5.96 -4.20
#